data_5de12f91aeb113267071bfd7b51e030b
#
_entry.id   5de12f91aeb113267071bfd7b51e030b
#
_cell.length_a   1.000
_cell.length_b   1.000
_cell.length_c   1.000
_cell.angle_alpha   90.00
_cell.angle_beta   90.00
_cell.angle_gamma   90.00
#
_symmetry.space_group_name_H-M   'P 1'
#
loop_
_entity.id
_entity.type
_entity.pdbx_description
1 polymer ?
#
loop_
_entity_poly.entity_id
_entity_poly.type
_entity_poly.pdbx_seq_one_letter_code
_entity_poly.pdbx_strand_id
1 'polypeptide(L)'
;MMIFVTSDDPTSKDMRKLEDVVFVNEQVGLGSKFFDCVKMSAGDALQDRIIAEAGNATPRIVFMRRDYTVSSVLQRTGISGGKLLKAMKSAARTEYKTNFDKMVRAYRKMLDELDRFDSKRAYIADQKKRLAAKPNATKAKKIEREEKELAEGMEEWKKREDALKELKSKDDKPAEA
;
A
#
# COMPACT_ATOMS: atom_id res chain seq x y z
N MET A 1 -6.05 11.28 2.39
CA MET A 1 -6.79 10.16 3.01
C MET A 1 -7.76 9.56 2.02
N MET A 2 -8.03 8.26 2.11
CA MET A 2 -9.04 7.55 1.31
C MET A 2 -10.02 6.86 2.25
N ILE A 3 -11.30 7.18 2.17
CA ILE A 3 -12.34 6.65 3.05
C ILE A 3 -13.24 5.73 2.23
N PHE A 4 -13.34 4.48 2.66
CA PHE A 4 -14.27 3.51 2.10
C PHE A 4 -15.53 3.44 2.97
N VAL A 5 -16.64 3.96 2.47
CA VAL A 5 -17.95 3.88 3.12
C VAL A 5 -18.65 2.62 2.61
N THR A 6 -18.92 1.69 3.52
CA THR A 6 -19.58 0.42 3.21
C THR A 6 -21.08 0.59 2.98
N SER A 7 -21.70 -0.38 2.32
CA SER A 7 -23.16 -0.52 2.30
C SER A 7 -23.66 -1.17 3.60
N ASP A 8 -24.88 -0.87 4.00
CA ASP A 8 -25.57 -1.57 5.10
C ASP A 8 -25.86 -3.05 4.74
N ASP A 9 -25.95 -3.36 3.43
CA ASP A 9 -25.99 -4.73 2.94
C ASP A 9 -24.59 -5.15 2.42
N PRO A 10 -23.82 -5.93 3.23
CA PRO A 10 -22.52 -6.42 2.83
C PRO A 10 -22.60 -7.47 1.71
N THR A 11 -23.76 -8.04 1.47
CA THR A 11 -23.97 -9.07 0.44
C THR A 11 -24.38 -8.47 -0.90
N SER A 12 -24.59 -7.16 -0.97
CA SER A 12 -24.98 -6.46 -2.19
C SER A 12 -23.98 -6.71 -3.33
N LYS A 13 -24.48 -6.73 -4.55
CA LYS A 13 -23.65 -6.93 -5.76
C LYS A 13 -22.50 -5.90 -5.86
N ASP A 14 -22.76 -4.67 -5.46
CA ASP A 14 -21.77 -3.60 -5.51
C ASP A 14 -20.66 -3.79 -4.45
N MET A 15 -20.99 -4.28 -3.24
CA MET A 15 -20.01 -4.62 -2.21
C MET A 15 -19.12 -5.78 -2.67
N ARG A 16 -19.71 -6.88 -3.14
CA ARG A 16 -18.93 -8.04 -3.65
C ARG A 16 -18.01 -7.63 -4.79
N LYS A 17 -18.49 -6.82 -5.73
CA LYS A 17 -17.65 -6.31 -6.81
C LYS A 17 -16.44 -5.52 -6.29
N LEU A 18 -16.64 -4.71 -5.25
CA LEU A 18 -15.55 -3.96 -4.65
C LEU A 18 -14.54 -4.87 -3.97
N GLU A 19 -15.00 -5.78 -3.13
CA GLU A 19 -14.12 -6.66 -2.36
C GLU A 19 -13.43 -7.69 -3.25
N ASP A 20 -14.16 -8.35 -4.15
CA ASP A 20 -13.66 -9.49 -4.94
C ASP A 20 -12.93 -9.07 -6.23
N VAL A 21 -13.16 -7.86 -6.73
CA VAL A 21 -12.62 -7.42 -8.03
C VAL A 21 -11.77 -6.16 -7.92
N VAL A 22 -12.25 -5.15 -7.21
CA VAL A 22 -11.57 -3.85 -7.20
C VAL A 22 -10.40 -3.85 -6.21
N PHE A 23 -10.62 -4.32 -4.98
CA PHE A 23 -9.58 -4.32 -3.95
C PHE A 23 -8.55 -5.43 -4.10
N VAL A 24 -8.87 -6.52 -4.77
CA VAL A 24 -7.88 -7.57 -5.13
C VAL A 24 -7.00 -7.17 -6.33
N ASN A 25 -7.31 -6.07 -7.01
CA ASN A 25 -6.44 -5.56 -8.06
C ASN A 25 -5.10 -5.10 -7.47
N GLU A 26 -4.03 -5.72 -7.92
CA GLU A 26 -2.67 -5.48 -7.41
C GLU A 26 -2.29 -4.00 -7.40
N GLN A 27 -2.56 -3.28 -8.49
CA GLN A 27 -2.21 -1.86 -8.59
C GLN A 27 -3.01 -1.00 -7.61
N VAL A 28 -4.28 -1.35 -7.34
CA VAL A 28 -5.10 -0.71 -6.33
C VAL A 28 -4.52 -0.98 -4.94
N GLY A 29 -4.20 -2.23 -4.64
CA GLY A 29 -3.58 -2.62 -3.37
C GLY A 29 -2.25 -1.91 -3.12
N LEU A 30 -1.36 -1.88 -4.13
CA LEU A 30 -0.10 -1.15 -4.04
C LEU A 30 -0.31 0.36 -3.89
N GLY A 31 -1.25 0.93 -4.65
CA GLY A 31 -1.56 2.35 -4.60
C GLY A 31 -2.14 2.79 -3.26
N SER A 32 -2.95 1.95 -2.62
CA SER A 32 -3.56 2.25 -1.31
C SER A 32 -2.52 2.41 -0.19
N LYS A 33 -1.33 1.82 -0.32
CA LYS A 33 -0.23 1.98 0.66
C LYS A 33 0.27 3.42 0.80
N PHE A 34 -0.07 4.28 -0.14
CA PHE A 34 0.29 5.71 -0.12
C PHE A 34 -0.85 6.61 0.39
N PHE A 35 -1.89 6.03 0.95
CA PHE A 35 -3.03 6.75 1.53
C PHE A 35 -3.31 6.25 2.94
N ASP A 36 -3.70 7.15 3.82
CA ASP A 36 -4.37 6.75 5.06
C ASP A 36 -5.75 6.23 4.66
N CYS A 37 -5.95 4.92 4.82
CA CYS A 37 -7.17 4.23 4.41
C CYS A 37 -8.06 3.99 5.63
N VAL A 38 -9.28 4.49 5.58
CA VAL A 38 -10.28 4.33 6.63
C VAL A 38 -11.49 3.58 6.07
N LYS A 39 -11.98 2.58 6.80
CA LYS A 39 -13.26 1.92 6.54
C LYS A 39 -14.30 2.49 7.49
N MET A 40 -15.45 2.89 6.97
CA MET A 40 -16.52 3.53 7.71
C MET A 40 -17.86 2.88 7.36
N SER A 41 -18.74 2.70 8.32
CA SER A 41 -20.12 2.26 8.06
C SER A 41 -20.94 3.36 7.37
N ALA A 42 -22.05 2.98 6.72
CA ALA A 42 -22.97 3.96 6.15
C ALA A 42 -23.57 4.86 7.23
N GLY A 43 -23.90 4.30 8.42
CA GLY A 43 -24.43 5.03 9.57
C GLY A 43 -23.45 6.08 10.11
N ASP A 44 -22.17 5.69 10.33
CA ASP A 44 -21.13 6.62 10.80
C ASP A 44 -20.88 7.73 9.76
N ALA A 45 -20.90 7.39 8.49
CA ALA A 45 -20.69 8.34 7.42
C ALA A 45 -21.80 9.41 7.29
N LEU A 46 -23.01 9.12 7.76
CA LEU A 46 -24.10 10.08 7.84
C LEU A 46 -23.97 11.02 9.04
N GLN A 47 -23.26 10.59 10.11
CA GLN A 47 -22.99 11.42 11.29
C GLN A 47 -21.81 12.37 11.07
N ASP A 48 -20.87 12.02 10.19
CA ASP A 48 -19.78 12.91 9.80
C ASP A 48 -20.26 13.93 8.76
N ARG A 49 -20.29 15.19 9.14
CA ARG A 49 -20.81 16.27 8.30
C ARG A 49 -20.13 16.33 6.94
N ILE A 50 -18.81 16.23 6.88
CA ILE A 50 -18.03 16.34 5.64
C ILE A 50 -18.29 15.15 4.73
N ILE A 51 -18.35 13.95 5.29
CA ILE A 51 -18.61 12.72 4.55
C ILE A 51 -20.06 12.62 4.10
N ALA A 52 -21.01 13.13 4.90
CA ALA A 52 -22.43 13.19 4.55
C ALA A 52 -22.66 14.17 3.37
N GLU A 53 -22.02 15.33 3.37
CA GLU A 53 -22.06 16.31 2.28
C GLU A 53 -21.48 15.75 0.97
N ALA A 54 -20.55 14.77 1.04
CA ALA A 54 -20.00 14.07 -0.13
C ALA A 54 -20.99 13.11 -0.83
N GLY A 55 -22.21 12.98 -0.29
CA GLY A 55 -23.30 12.15 -0.83
C GLY A 55 -23.68 10.99 0.06
N ASN A 56 -24.84 10.38 -0.22
CA ASN A 56 -25.42 9.30 0.58
C ASN A 56 -25.39 7.91 -0.10
N ALA A 57 -24.95 7.85 -1.35
CA ALA A 57 -24.89 6.55 -2.06
C ALA A 57 -23.84 5.63 -1.47
N THR A 58 -24.18 4.36 -1.28
CA THR A 58 -23.29 3.31 -0.76
C THR A 58 -23.27 2.11 -1.70
N PRO A 59 -22.16 1.38 -1.80
CA PRO A 59 -20.83 1.73 -1.28
C PRO A 59 -20.22 2.93 -2.03
N ARG A 60 -19.34 3.68 -1.35
CA ARG A 60 -18.60 4.79 -1.99
C ARG A 60 -17.17 4.88 -1.46
N ILE A 61 -16.29 5.49 -2.25
CA ILE A 61 -14.93 5.83 -1.86
C ILE A 61 -14.78 7.33 -1.95
N VAL A 62 -14.42 7.96 -0.83
CA VAL A 62 -14.21 9.40 -0.70
C VAL A 62 -12.72 9.67 -0.59
N PHE A 63 -12.20 10.54 -1.46
CA PHE A 63 -10.84 11.06 -1.34
C PHE A 63 -10.89 12.41 -0.66
N MET A 64 -10.15 12.55 0.42
CA MET A 64 -10.08 13.75 1.25
C MET A 64 -8.65 14.28 1.26
N ARG A 65 -8.50 15.59 1.17
CA ARG A 65 -7.23 16.30 1.29
C ARG A 65 -6.80 16.45 2.74
N ARG A 66 -5.62 17.00 2.98
CA ARG A 66 -5.10 17.31 4.32
C ARG A 66 -5.90 18.38 5.05
N ASP A 67 -6.51 19.28 4.33
CA ASP A 67 -7.39 20.35 4.85
C ASP A 67 -8.84 19.88 5.09
N TYR A 68 -9.06 18.56 5.07
CA TYR A 68 -10.37 17.91 5.21
C TYR A 68 -11.38 18.25 4.13
N THR A 69 -10.96 18.81 3.00
CA THR A 69 -11.85 19.00 1.86
C THR A 69 -11.97 17.74 1.00
N VAL A 70 -13.16 17.44 0.51
CA VAL A 70 -13.40 16.31 -0.40
C VAL A 70 -12.88 16.66 -1.78
N SER A 71 -11.98 15.85 -2.32
CA SER A 71 -11.39 16.05 -3.64
C SER A 71 -12.10 15.25 -4.73
N SER A 72 -12.60 14.06 -4.42
CA SER A 72 -13.38 13.25 -5.34
C SER A 72 -14.16 12.14 -4.63
N VAL A 73 -15.25 11.69 -5.27
CA VAL A 73 -16.09 10.60 -4.77
C VAL A 73 -16.36 9.63 -5.90
N LEU A 74 -16.18 8.34 -5.62
CA LEU A 74 -16.60 7.24 -6.50
C LEU A 74 -17.74 6.48 -5.82
N GLN A 75 -18.83 6.22 -6.56
CA GLN A 75 -20.04 5.63 -5.96
C GLN A 75 -20.52 4.40 -6.74
N ARG A 76 -21.01 3.38 -6.03
CA ARG A 76 -21.72 2.20 -6.54
C ARG A 76 -21.06 1.58 -7.78
N THR A 77 -21.85 1.36 -8.83
CA THR A 77 -21.42 0.78 -10.12
C THR A 77 -20.33 1.60 -10.81
N GLY A 78 -20.19 2.90 -10.46
CA GLY A 78 -19.12 3.76 -10.94
C GLY A 78 -17.72 3.38 -10.45
N ILE A 79 -17.60 2.55 -9.40
CA ILE A 79 -16.31 2.12 -8.87
C ILE A 79 -15.79 0.96 -9.73
N SER A 80 -14.57 1.15 -10.23
CA SER A 80 -13.78 0.11 -10.92
C SER A 80 -12.31 0.32 -10.61
N GLY A 81 -11.48 -0.72 -10.76
CA GLY A 81 -10.05 -0.63 -10.51
C GLY A 81 -9.38 0.52 -11.27
N GLY A 82 -9.70 0.69 -12.56
CA GLY A 82 -9.16 1.78 -13.37
C GLY A 82 -9.61 3.17 -12.91
N LYS A 83 -10.89 3.34 -12.54
CA LYS A 83 -11.41 4.63 -12.03
C LYS A 83 -10.82 4.94 -10.65
N LEU A 84 -10.67 3.93 -9.79
CA LEU A 84 -10.06 4.09 -8.47
C LEU A 84 -8.60 4.51 -8.59
N LEU A 85 -7.82 3.85 -9.45
CA LEU A 85 -6.44 4.24 -9.73
C LEU A 85 -6.34 5.66 -10.31
N LYS A 86 -7.24 6.04 -11.19
CA LYS A 86 -7.28 7.42 -11.72
C LYS A 86 -7.55 8.44 -10.61
N ALA A 87 -8.47 8.15 -9.69
CA ALA A 87 -8.76 9.01 -8.55
C ALA A 87 -7.57 9.09 -7.58
N MET A 88 -6.91 7.95 -7.28
CA MET A 88 -5.66 7.92 -6.49
C MET A 88 -4.57 8.79 -7.12
N LYS A 89 -4.34 8.65 -8.42
CA LYS A 89 -3.36 9.48 -9.17
C LYS A 89 -3.70 10.97 -9.07
N SER A 90 -4.98 11.32 -9.24
CA SER A 90 -5.44 12.71 -9.15
C SER A 90 -5.21 13.27 -7.75
N ALA A 91 -5.62 12.54 -6.71
CA ALA A 91 -5.42 12.94 -5.32
C ALA A 91 -3.94 13.08 -4.97
N ALA A 92 -3.11 12.10 -5.33
CA ALA A 92 -1.67 12.15 -5.08
C ALA A 92 -0.99 13.31 -5.83
N ARG A 93 -1.38 13.59 -7.08
CA ARG A 93 -0.83 14.71 -7.87
C ARG A 93 -1.14 16.07 -7.26
N THR A 94 -2.27 16.20 -6.59
CA THR A 94 -2.64 17.46 -5.92
C THR A 94 -1.78 17.73 -4.70
N GLU A 95 -1.54 16.69 -3.88
CA GLU A 95 -0.91 16.83 -2.56
C GLU A 95 0.62 16.65 -2.57
N TYR A 96 1.16 15.84 -3.49
CA TYR A 96 2.55 15.42 -3.46
C TYR A 96 3.35 15.86 -4.67
N LYS A 97 4.66 16.10 -4.46
CA LYS A 97 5.63 16.41 -5.54
C LYS A 97 5.97 15.18 -6.38
N THR A 98 5.80 13.99 -5.82
CA THR A 98 6.23 12.74 -6.43
C THR A 98 5.16 12.18 -7.38
N ASN A 99 5.60 11.60 -8.50
CA ASN A 99 4.71 10.94 -9.46
C ASN A 99 4.21 9.60 -8.89
N PHE A 100 2.91 9.48 -8.70
CA PHE A 100 2.24 8.29 -8.15
C PHE A 100 2.60 6.99 -8.87
N ASP A 101 2.65 6.98 -10.21
CA ASP A 101 2.99 5.79 -10.98
C ASP A 101 4.44 5.34 -10.75
N LYS A 102 5.35 6.30 -10.55
CA LYS A 102 6.75 5.97 -10.20
C LYS A 102 6.83 5.36 -8.81
N MET A 103 6.03 5.86 -7.86
CA MET A 103 5.98 5.34 -6.49
C MET A 103 5.44 3.90 -6.46
N VAL A 104 4.31 3.65 -7.11
CA VAL A 104 3.71 2.30 -7.19
C VAL A 104 4.67 1.30 -7.84
N ARG A 105 5.35 1.71 -8.93
CA ARG A 105 6.37 0.86 -9.58
C ARG A 105 7.59 0.60 -8.70
N ALA A 106 8.05 1.60 -7.97
CA ALA A 106 9.16 1.45 -7.04
C ALA A 106 8.79 0.49 -5.91
N TYR A 107 7.59 0.64 -5.34
CA TYR A 107 7.12 -0.24 -4.27
C TYR A 107 6.95 -1.69 -4.75
N ARG A 108 6.43 -1.91 -5.96
CA ARG A 108 6.35 -3.24 -6.56
C ARG A 108 7.73 -3.90 -6.68
N LYS A 109 8.73 -3.17 -7.20
CA LYS A 109 10.11 -3.70 -7.27
C LYS A 109 10.67 -4.07 -5.90
N MET A 110 10.31 -3.30 -4.87
CA MET A 110 10.72 -3.60 -3.50
C MET A 110 10.07 -4.87 -2.97
N LEU A 111 8.81 -5.15 -3.32
CA LEU A 111 8.16 -6.42 -2.98
C LEU A 111 8.81 -7.60 -3.70
N ASP A 112 9.15 -7.46 -4.99
CA ASP A 112 9.89 -8.49 -5.74
C ASP A 112 11.28 -8.78 -5.09
N GLU A 113 11.93 -7.78 -4.51
CA GLU A 113 13.16 -7.97 -3.73
C GLU A 113 12.91 -8.71 -2.41
N LEU A 114 11.81 -8.40 -1.72
CA LEU A 114 11.42 -9.07 -0.49
C LEU A 114 11.19 -10.58 -0.72
N ASP A 115 10.50 -10.95 -1.79
CA ASP A 115 10.30 -12.35 -2.19
C ASP A 115 11.64 -13.08 -2.43
N ARG A 116 12.63 -12.36 -2.99
CA ARG A 116 13.99 -12.92 -3.13
C ARG A 116 14.68 -13.12 -1.80
N PHE A 117 14.52 -12.20 -0.85
CA PHE A 117 15.06 -12.38 0.51
C PHE A 117 14.41 -13.56 1.23
N ASP A 118 13.11 -13.75 1.10
CA ASP A 118 12.41 -14.90 1.69
C ASP A 118 12.88 -16.24 1.07
N SER A 119 13.07 -16.26 -0.25
CA SER A 119 13.63 -17.41 -0.95
C SER A 119 15.07 -17.71 -0.50
N LYS A 120 15.91 -16.67 -0.34
CA LYS A 120 17.29 -16.82 0.17
C LYS A 120 17.30 -17.30 1.62
N ARG A 121 16.39 -16.80 2.47
CA ARG A 121 16.22 -17.26 3.85
C ARG A 121 15.86 -18.75 3.93
N ALA A 122 14.91 -19.20 3.12
CA ALA A 122 14.52 -20.60 3.05
C ALA A 122 15.69 -21.50 2.60
N TYR A 123 16.44 -21.06 1.57
CA TYR A 123 17.64 -21.74 1.10
C TYR A 123 18.71 -21.87 2.22
N ILE A 124 19.02 -20.78 2.91
CA ILE A 124 19.99 -20.76 4.01
C ILE A 124 19.56 -21.75 5.12
N ALA A 125 18.26 -21.74 5.48
CA ALA A 125 17.71 -22.64 6.48
C ALA A 125 17.89 -24.13 6.09
N ASP A 126 17.67 -24.47 4.81
CA ASP A 126 17.90 -25.83 4.30
C ASP A 126 19.40 -26.20 4.34
N GLN A 127 20.28 -25.30 3.93
CA GLN A 127 21.73 -25.52 4.00
C GLN A 127 22.22 -25.74 5.44
N LYS A 128 21.68 -25.02 6.42
CA LYS A 128 21.98 -25.24 7.84
C LYS A 128 21.55 -26.62 8.31
N LYS A 129 20.37 -27.09 7.92
CA LYS A 129 19.92 -28.46 8.25
C LYS A 129 20.89 -29.53 7.68
N ARG A 130 21.30 -29.35 6.42
CA ARG A 130 22.26 -30.25 5.77
C ARG A 130 23.65 -30.21 6.43
N LEU A 131 24.09 -29.03 6.85
CA LEU A 131 25.37 -28.84 7.54
C LEU A 131 25.36 -29.50 8.93
N ALA A 132 24.24 -29.45 9.66
CA ALA A 132 24.06 -30.13 10.93
C ALA A 132 24.19 -31.67 10.77
N ALA A 133 23.69 -32.24 9.67
CA ALA A 133 23.81 -33.67 9.38
C ALA A 133 25.22 -34.08 8.92
N LYS A 134 25.95 -33.19 8.22
CA LYS A 134 27.33 -33.43 7.72
C LYS A 134 28.14 -32.14 7.90
N PRO A 135 28.85 -32.02 9.06
CA PRO A 135 29.64 -30.82 9.37
C PRO A 135 30.74 -30.55 8.33
N ASN A 136 30.86 -29.29 7.90
CA ASN A 136 31.88 -28.81 6.97
C ASN A 136 32.20 -27.35 7.26
N ALA A 137 33.41 -27.06 7.69
CA ALA A 137 33.85 -25.73 8.13
C ALA A 137 33.79 -24.68 7.02
N THR A 138 34.13 -25.05 5.78
CA THR A 138 34.09 -24.14 4.63
C THR A 138 32.65 -23.75 4.28
N LYS A 139 31.71 -24.72 4.29
CA LYS A 139 30.31 -24.49 4.09
C LYS A 139 29.70 -23.66 5.22
N ALA A 140 30.10 -23.89 6.48
CA ALA A 140 29.65 -23.10 7.61
C ALA A 140 29.99 -21.61 7.43
N LYS A 141 31.24 -21.28 7.11
CA LYS A 141 31.66 -19.89 6.84
C LYS A 141 30.91 -19.24 5.68
N LYS A 142 30.61 -20.03 4.62
CA LYS A 142 29.83 -19.52 3.49
C LYS A 142 28.40 -19.18 3.92
N ILE A 143 27.73 -20.03 4.68
CA ILE A 143 26.38 -19.80 5.18
C ILE A 143 26.35 -18.57 6.09
N GLU A 144 27.31 -18.43 7.00
CA GLU A 144 27.41 -17.27 7.89
C GLU A 144 27.55 -15.96 7.11
N ARG A 145 28.36 -15.95 6.05
CA ARG A 145 28.49 -14.80 5.17
C ARG A 145 27.16 -14.48 4.44
N GLU A 146 26.51 -15.52 3.91
CA GLU A 146 25.21 -15.33 3.21
C GLU A 146 24.11 -14.82 4.16
N GLU A 147 24.12 -15.23 5.44
CA GLU A 147 23.21 -14.69 6.46
C GLU A 147 23.47 -13.22 6.76
N LYS A 148 24.74 -12.84 6.90
CA LYS A 148 25.11 -11.45 7.12
C LYS A 148 24.69 -10.56 5.95
N GLU A 149 24.99 -10.98 4.72
CA GLU A 149 24.57 -10.28 3.50
C GLU A 149 23.03 -10.14 3.40
N LEU A 150 22.29 -11.19 3.82
CA LEU A 150 20.82 -11.15 3.85
C LEU A 150 20.32 -10.15 4.88
N ALA A 151 20.89 -10.13 6.09
CA ALA A 151 20.49 -9.19 7.15
C ALA A 151 20.75 -7.74 6.74
N GLU A 152 21.94 -7.45 6.21
CA GLU A 152 22.30 -6.12 5.70
C GLU A 152 21.36 -5.67 4.57
N GLY A 153 21.08 -6.56 3.61
CA GLY A 153 20.15 -6.27 2.52
C GLY A 153 18.72 -5.99 2.99
N MET A 154 18.24 -6.68 4.02
CA MET A 154 16.93 -6.44 4.61
C MET A 154 16.85 -5.11 5.36
N GLU A 155 17.92 -4.70 6.05
CA GLU A 155 17.98 -3.38 6.69
C GLU A 155 17.96 -2.24 5.66
N GLU A 156 18.73 -2.37 4.59
CA GLU A 156 18.70 -1.39 3.50
C GLU A 156 17.34 -1.34 2.82
N TRP A 157 16.70 -2.49 2.62
CA TRP A 157 15.36 -2.57 2.07
C TRP A 157 14.37 -1.80 2.94
N LYS A 158 14.41 -1.99 4.27
CA LYS A 158 13.54 -1.29 5.22
C LYS A 158 13.75 0.23 5.17
N LYS A 159 15.00 0.69 5.15
CA LYS A 159 15.30 2.13 5.01
C LYS A 159 14.73 2.73 3.72
N ARG A 160 14.80 1.97 2.61
CA ARG A 160 14.21 2.40 1.32
C ARG A 160 12.68 2.40 1.36
N GLU A 161 12.06 1.44 2.05
CA GLU A 161 10.63 1.42 2.24
C GLU A 161 10.15 2.64 3.02
N ASP A 162 10.80 2.95 4.13
CA ASP A 162 10.48 4.11 4.97
C ASP A 162 10.65 5.41 4.15
N ALA A 163 11.75 5.56 3.44
CA ALA A 163 11.99 6.73 2.57
C ALA A 163 10.94 6.86 1.44
N LEU A 164 10.44 5.73 0.91
CA LEU A 164 9.40 5.75 -0.12
C LEU A 164 8.03 6.16 0.46
N LYS A 165 7.77 5.82 1.72
CA LYS A 165 6.53 6.20 2.43
C LYS A 165 6.56 7.65 2.91
N GLU A 166 7.74 8.23 3.11
CA GLU A 166 7.88 9.66 3.40
C GLU A 166 7.55 10.50 2.17
N LEU A 167 6.26 10.77 1.98
CA LEU A 167 5.78 11.59 0.86
C LEU A 167 6.02 13.06 1.16
N LYS A 168 6.91 13.69 0.39
CA LYS A 168 7.09 15.16 0.46
C LYS A 168 5.86 15.86 -0.07
N SER A 169 5.15 16.54 0.83
CA SER A 169 4.03 17.41 0.46
C SER A 169 4.51 18.56 -0.44
N LYS A 170 3.61 19.08 -1.26
CA LYS A 170 3.87 20.29 -2.03
C LYS A 170 4.03 21.53 -1.15
N ASP A 171 3.38 21.49 0.03
CA ASP A 171 3.40 22.59 0.99
C ASP A 171 4.60 22.56 1.94
N ASP A 172 5.39 21.47 1.93
CA ASP A 172 6.62 21.40 2.70
C ASP A 172 7.62 22.42 2.10
N LYS A 173 7.77 23.58 2.77
CA LYS A 173 8.86 24.51 2.49
C LYS A 173 10.19 23.80 2.74
N PRO A 174 11.23 24.02 1.90
CA PRO A 174 12.56 23.58 2.26
C PRO A 174 12.91 24.19 3.63
N ALA A 175 13.38 23.35 4.56
CA ALA A 175 13.95 23.88 5.80
C ALA A 175 15.01 24.90 5.39
N GLU A 176 14.81 26.15 5.78
CA GLU A 176 15.79 27.20 5.56
C GLU A 176 17.07 26.76 6.30
N ALA A 177 18.13 26.57 5.52
CA ALA A 177 19.45 26.17 6.01
C ALA A 177 20.17 27.35 6.66
#